data_377352ec417e548cccc5067f793e7afe
#
_entry.id   377352ec417e548cccc5067f793e7afe
#
_cell.length_a   1.000
_cell.length_b   1.000
_cell.length_c   1.000
_cell.angle_alpha   90.00
_cell.angle_beta   90.00
_cell.angle_gamma   90.00
#
_symmetry.space_group_name_H-M   'P 1'
#
loop_
_entity.id
_entity.type
_entity.pdbx_description
1 polymer ?
#
loop_
_entity_poly.entity_id
_entity_poly.type
_entity_poly.pdbx_seq_one_letter_code
_entity_poly.pdbx_strand_id
1 'polypeptide(L)'
;FTEMFASQYSEQFEPMPSWLEEQIRYPVELFNWKTEMYNIYHVTNPETFIQANEFYEIPRGLDTYYVEAKPPGFEQTSFLGLLSLELKGSQGRNLAGYMVVENDLANLGDLQFYEVPLDSETKLIGPTAVREALDRDPEFAQLKTLLRNPRIGDNILYRVGDHDVYFIPVYTAGAGGVVAQLGTIAAVGAAFNGEYFVGLGATQEEAFEQYLKKVSGVASTTTTADDDYVELL
;
A
#
# COMPACT_ATOMS: atom_id res chain seq x y z
N PHE A 1 13.41 24.58 -10.88
CA PHE A 1 14.73 24.54 -10.24
C PHE A 1 15.70 23.68 -11.06
N THR A 2 15.29 22.46 -11.42
CA THR A 2 16.10 21.52 -12.21
C THR A 2 16.40 22.06 -13.61
N GLU A 3 15.42 22.63 -14.31
CA GLU A 3 15.59 23.24 -15.63
C GLU A 3 16.55 24.44 -15.60
N MET A 4 16.43 25.30 -14.58
CA MET A 4 17.31 26.45 -14.43
C MET A 4 18.76 26.02 -14.13
N PHE A 5 18.93 24.99 -13.33
CA PHE A 5 20.24 24.45 -13.00
C PHE A 5 20.86 23.74 -14.21
N ALA A 6 20.10 22.91 -14.90
CA ALA A 6 20.54 22.24 -16.12
C ALA A 6 20.92 23.22 -17.23
N SER A 7 20.17 24.30 -17.44
CA SER A 7 20.48 25.32 -18.45
C SER A 7 21.77 26.11 -18.17
N GLN A 8 22.11 26.31 -16.88
CA GLN A 8 23.31 27.05 -16.47
C GLN A 8 24.60 26.20 -16.55
N TYR A 9 24.49 24.89 -16.37
CA TYR A 9 25.63 23.99 -16.21
C TYR A 9 25.64 22.82 -17.19
N SER A 10 24.81 22.86 -18.24
CA SER A 10 24.67 21.77 -19.22
C SER A 10 25.99 21.37 -19.92
N GLU A 11 26.89 22.33 -20.12
CA GLU A 11 28.18 22.07 -20.73
C GLU A 11 29.21 21.40 -19.78
N GLN A 12 28.89 21.36 -18.48
CA GLN A 12 29.78 20.82 -17.44
C GLN A 12 29.40 19.42 -16.98
N PHE A 13 28.24 18.94 -17.38
CA PHE A 13 27.74 17.61 -17.03
C PHE A 13 27.89 16.67 -18.23
N GLU A 14 28.54 15.55 -18.01
CA GLU A 14 28.49 14.44 -18.95
C GLU A 14 27.05 13.92 -19.00
N PRO A 15 26.55 13.48 -20.18
CA PRO A 15 25.23 12.90 -20.27
C PRO A 15 25.12 11.69 -19.36
N MET A 16 24.01 11.61 -18.63
CA MET A 16 23.75 10.48 -17.73
C MET A 16 23.70 9.18 -18.52
N PRO A 17 24.37 8.10 -18.08
CA PRO A 17 24.22 6.81 -18.71
C PRO A 17 22.78 6.31 -18.65
N SER A 18 22.27 5.69 -19.73
CA SER A 18 20.87 5.24 -19.80
C SER A 18 20.48 4.29 -18.68
N TRP A 19 21.39 3.39 -18.27
CA TRP A 19 21.13 2.48 -17.14
C TRP A 19 20.91 3.21 -15.81
N LEU A 20 21.42 4.42 -15.65
CA LEU A 20 21.20 5.23 -14.45
C LEU A 20 19.91 6.04 -14.59
N GLU A 21 19.60 6.54 -15.78
CA GLU A 21 18.36 7.25 -16.07
C GLU A 21 17.14 6.40 -15.74
N GLU A 22 17.16 5.10 -16.09
CA GLU A 22 16.09 4.13 -15.81
C GLU A 22 15.86 3.86 -14.31
N GLN A 23 16.81 4.27 -13.46
CA GLN A 23 16.73 4.07 -12.01
C GLN A 23 16.43 5.35 -11.23
N ILE A 24 16.25 6.47 -11.90
CA ILE A 24 15.88 7.73 -11.24
C ILE A 24 14.49 7.59 -10.62
N ARG A 25 14.38 8.08 -9.38
CA ARG A 25 13.14 8.19 -8.66
C ARG A 25 12.86 9.64 -8.33
N TYR A 26 11.59 9.99 -8.37
CA TYR A 26 11.17 11.28 -7.83
C TYR A 26 11.52 11.36 -6.34
N PRO A 27 12.05 12.50 -5.84
CA PRO A 27 12.47 12.61 -4.45
C PRO A 27 11.33 12.32 -3.49
N VAL A 28 11.49 11.30 -2.65
CA VAL A 28 10.44 10.81 -1.74
C VAL A 28 9.98 11.86 -0.75
N GLU A 29 10.91 12.69 -0.25
CA GLU A 29 10.57 13.78 0.67
C GLU A 29 9.68 14.83 0.01
N LEU A 30 9.92 15.14 -1.26
CA LEU A 30 9.09 16.07 -2.03
C LEU A 30 7.73 15.45 -2.35
N PHE A 31 7.68 14.16 -2.66
CA PHE A 31 6.45 13.41 -2.86
C PHE A 31 5.59 13.42 -1.60
N ASN A 32 6.15 13.06 -0.46
CA ASN A 32 5.47 13.06 0.82
C ASN A 32 4.95 14.47 1.18
N TRP A 33 5.78 15.50 1.00
CA TRP A 33 5.36 16.88 1.27
C TRP A 33 4.21 17.34 0.38
N LYS A 34 4.25 17.05 -0.91
CA LYS A 34 3.14 17.35 -1.84
C LYS A 34 1.87 16.60 -1.45
N THR A 35 2.00 15.35 -1.04
CA THR A 35 0.89 14.52 -0.56
C THR A 35 0.28 15.10 0.73
N GLU A 36 1.10 15.53 1.69
CA GLU A 36 0.62 16.20 2.90
C GLU A 36 -0.14 17.50 2.59
N MET A 37 0.31 18.27 1.61
CA MET A 37 -0.43 19.44 1.15
C MET A 37 -1.77 19.05 0.51
N TYR A 38 -1.77 18.03 -0.34
CA TYR A 38 -3.01 17.52 -0.95
C TYR A 38 -4.01 17.05 0.11
N ASN A 39 -3.56 16.37 1.15
CA ASN A 39 -4.38 15.82 2.23
C ASN A 39 -5.30 16.86 2.89
N ILE A 40 -4.92 18.12 2.86
CA ILE A 40 -5.66 19.23 3.44
C ILE A 40 -6.35 20.05 2.35
N TYR A 41 -5.61 20.44 1.33
CA TYR A 41 -6.05 21.45 0.36
C TYR A 41 -6.87 20.91 -0.82
N HIS A 42 -7.10 19.59 -0.91
CA HIS A 42 -8.06 19.04 -1.86
C HIS A 42 -9.51 19.37 -1.48
N VAL A 43 -9.77 19.63 -0.18
CA VAL A 43 -11.10 20.02 0.32
C VAL A 43 -11.40 21.45 -0.08
N THR A 44 -12.27 21.63 -1.05
CA THR A 44 -12.63 22.93 -1.63
C THR A 44 -13.86 23.58 -0.98
N ASN A 45 -14.69 22.79 -0.28
CA ASN A 45 -15.85 23.30 0.43
C ASN A 45 -15.41 24.01 1.73
N PRO A 46 -15.71 25.33 1.93
CA PRO A 46 -15.25 26.08 3.10
C PRO A 46 -15.78 25.54 4.44
N GLU A 47 -17.02 25.03 4.47
CA GLU A 47 -17.61 24.50 5.71
C GLU A 47 -16.93 23.18 6.11
N THR A 48 -16.76 22.27 5.15
CA THR A 48 -16.02 21.01 5.32
C THR A 48 -14.58 21.26 5.75
N PHE A 49 -13.93 22.26 5.13
CA PHE A 49 -12.56 22.64 5.45
C PHE A 49 -12.42 23.17 6.89
N ILE A 50 -13.32 24.08 7.33
CA ILE A 50 -13.30 24.64 8.69
C ILE A 50 -13.54 23.54 9.74
N GLN A 51 -14.38 22.56 9.43
CA GLN A 51 -14.68 21.42 10.30
C GLN A 51 -13.57 20.37 10.29
N ALA A 52 -12.57 20.51 9.43
CA ALA A 52 -11.52 19.53 9.15
C ALA A 52 -12.08 18.13 8.80
N ASN A 53 -13.25 18.09 8.17
CA ASN A 53 -13.85 16.88 7.63
C ASN A 53 -13.24 16.55 6.28
N GLU A 54 -13.20 15.28 5.95
CA GLU A 54 -12.68 14.76 4.68
C GLU A 54 -11.16 14.99 4.49
N PHE A 55 -10.45 15.39 5.52
CA PHE A 55 -8.98 15.42 5.46
C PHE A 55 -8.43 14.01 5.42
N TYR A 56 -7.35 13.85 4.68
CA TYR A 56 -6.59 12.61 4.63
C TYR A 56 -5.37 12.70 5.53
N GLU A 57 -4.76 11.55 5.80
CA GLU A 57 -3.46 11.48 6.48
C GLU A 57 -2.63 10.33 5.91
N ILE A 58 -1.31 10.50 5.94
CA ILE A 58 -0.37 9.43 5.66
C ILE A 58 -0.30 8.54 6.91
N PRO A 59 -0.59 7.24 6.79
CA PRO A 59 -0.51 6.32 7.92
C PRO A 59 0.88 6.29 8.54
N ARG A 60 0.96 6.30 9.87
CA ARG A 60 2.25 6.31 10.56
C ARG A 60 3.02 5.00 10.35
N GLY A 61 4.31 5.16 10.04
CA GLY A 61 5.22 4.02 9.87
C GLY A 61 5.04 3.27 8.57
N LEU A 62 4.35 3.89 7.60
CA LEU A 62 4.32 3.45 6.22
C LEU A 62 5.17 4.39 5.37
N ASP A 63 5.95 3.80 4.50
CA ASP A 63 6.78 4.49 3.54
C ASP A 63 6.19 4.37 2.13
N THR A 64 6.65 5.22 1.23
CA THR A 64 6.37 5.07 -0.20
C THR A 64 6.96 3.76 -0.71
N TYR A 65 6.15 2.93 -1.34
CA TYR A 65 6.63 1.73 -2.03
C TYR A 65 6.58 1.92 -3.55
N TYR A 66 7.38 1.13 -4.25
CA TYR A 66 7.58 1.28 -5.69
C TYR A 66 7.18 0.00 -6.42
N VAL A 67 6.44 0.18 -7.51
CA VAL A 67 5.96 -0.93 -8.36
C VAL A 67 6.03 -0.56 -9.82
N GLU A 68 6.14 -1.56 -10.67
CA GLU A 68 5.81 -1.46 -12.09
C GLU A 68 4.35 -1.87 -12.27
N ALA A 69 3.51 -0.92 -12.69
CA ALA A 69 2.09 -1.15 -12.84
C ALA A 69 1.50 -0.30 -13.97
N LYS A 70 0.30 -0.69 -14.40
CA LYS A 70 -0.51 0.08 -15.34
C LYS A 70 -1.84 0.44 -14.70
N PRO A 71 -1.89 1.51 -13.89
CA PRO A 71 -3.15 1.97 -13.30
C PRO A 71 -4.14 2.48 -14.36
N PRO A 72 -5.42 2.62 -14.03
CA PRO A 72 -6.38 3.26 -14.89
C PRO A 72 -5.91 4.66 -15.32
N GLY A 73 -6.00 4.95 -16.62
CA GLY A 73 -5.53 6.24 -17.20
C GLY A 73 -4.12 6.20 -17.77
N PHE A 74 -3.34 5.16 -17.49
CA PHE A 74 -2.02 4.97 -18.11
C PHE A 74 -2.13 4.18 -19.42
N GLU A 75 -1.37 4.59 -20.43
CA GLU A 75 -1.33 3.88 -21.72
C GLU A 75 -0.46 2.63 -21.66
N GLN A 76 0.59 2.64 -20.84
CA GLN A 76 1.57 1.57 -20.67
C GLN A 76 1.93 1.35 -19.20
N THR A 77 2.63 0.28 -18.93
CA THR A 77 3.24 0.01 -17.61
C THR A 77 4.29 1.08 -17.34
N SER A 78 4.25 1.66 -16.15
CA SER A 78 5.17 2.70 -15.68
C SER A 78 5.75 2.35 -14.32
N PHE A 79 6.95 2.86 -14.04
CA PHE A 79 7.56 2.74 -12.72
C PHE A 79 6.99 3.81 -11.78
N LEU A 80 6.26 3.37 -10.78
CA LEU A 80 5.43 4.21 -9.93
C LEU A 80 5.88 4.14 -8.46
N GLY A 81 5.83 5.30 -7.79
CA GLY A 81 5.82 5.37 -6.33
C GLY A 81 4.39 5.51 -5.83
N LEU A 82 4.00 4.72 -4.84
CA LEU A 82 2.66 4.71 -4.25
C LEU A 82 2.71 5.02 -2.76
N LEU A 83 1.75 5.82 -2.32
CA LEU A 83 1.55 6.17 -0.92
C LEU A 83 0.07 6.07 -0.58
N SER A 84 -0.28 5.17 0.33
CA SER A 84 -1.65 5.01 0.81
C SER A 84 -2.06 6.17 1.68
N LEU A 85 -3.28 6.65 1.53
CA LEU A 85 -3.89 7.68 2.38
C LEU A 85 -5.08 7.12 3.13
N GLU A 86 -5.23 7.52 4.38
CA GLU A 86 -6.37 7.20 5.23
C GLU A 86 -7.19 8.46 5.52
N LEU A 87 -8.48 8.26 5.82
CA LEU A 87 -9.33 9.32 6.34
C LEU A 87 -8.86 9.73 7.74
N LYS A 88 -8.67 11.03 7.92
CA LYS A 88 -8.30 11.60 9.20
C LYS A 88 -9.49 11.68 10.16
N GLY A 89 -9.30 11.30 11.41
CA GLY A 89 -10.26 11.51 12.49
C GLY A 89 -11.19 10.34 12.78
N SER A 90 -12.44 10.63 13.20
CA SER A 90 -13.39 9.65 13.74
C SER A 90 -14.06 8.73 12.71
N GLN A 91 -13.85 8.95 11.44
CA GLN A 91 -14.45 8.16 10.35
C GLN A 91 -13.85 6.75 10.22
N GLY A 92 -13.01 6.38 11.15
CA GLY A 92 -12.30 5.11 11.11
C GLY A 92 -11.08 5.19 10.18
N ARG A 93 -10.18 4.27 10.37
CA ARG A 93 -8.94 4.12 9.61
C ARG A 93 -9.23 3.41 8.28
N ASN A 94 -10.14 4.03 7.49
CA ASN A 94 -10.49 3.54 6.16
C ASN A 94 -9.52 4.10 5.15
N LEU A 95 -9.22 3.29 4.13
CA LEU A 95 -8.44 3.72 2.99
C LEU A 95 -9.19 4.82 2.24
N ALA A 96 -8.58 5.99 2.11
CA ALA A 96 -9.10 7.09 1.31
C ALA A 96 -8.71 6.95 -0.16
N GLY A 97 -7.52 6.42 -0.41
CA GLY A 97 -6.98 6.22 -1.75
C GLY A 97 -5.48 6.07 -1.78
N TYR A 98 -4.95 6.19 -2.98
CA TYR A 98 -3.51 6.15 -3.25
C TYR A 98 -3.06 7.41 -3.97
N MET A 99 -2.05 8.08 -3.41
CA MET A 99 -1.26 9.04 -4.17
C MET A 99 -0.19 8.27 -4.94
N VAL A 100 -0.11 8.54 -6.23
CA VAL A 100 0.82 7.90 -7.15
C VAL A 100 1.73 8.95 -7.76
N VAL A 101 3.02 8.65 -7.87
CA VAL A 101 4.00 9.49 -8.56
C VAL A 101 4.69 8.69 -9.65
N GLU A 102 4.79 9.28 -10.85
CA GLU A 102 5.54 8.69 -11.96
C GLU A 102 7.05 8.90 -11.79
N ASN A 103 7.82 7.83 -12.06
CA ASN A 103 9.28 7.86 -12.02
C ASN A 103 9.92 7.70 -13.41
N ASP A 104 9.13 7.51 -14.45
CA ASP A 104 9.63 7.53 -15.82
C ASP A 104 10.05 8.96 -16.19
N LEU A 105 11.22 9.13 -16.80
CA LEU A 105 11.82 10.44 -17.05
C LEU A 105 10.90 11.39 -17.82
N ALA A 106 10.09 10.88 -18.74
CA ALA A 106 9.17 11.69 -19.54
C ALA A 106 8.11 12.40 -18.69
N ASN A 107 7.69 11.76 -17.58
CA ASN A 107 6.61 12.21 -16.71
C ASN A 107 7.07 12.27 -15.24
N LEU A 108 8.37 12.42 -15.01
CA LEU A 108 8.95 12.36 -13.67
C LEU A 108 8.33 13.39 -12.72
N GLY A 109 7.64 12.89 -11.72
CA GLY A 109 7.00 13.71 -10.70
C GLY A 109 5.56 14.10 -11.00
N ASP A 110 4.95 13.56 -12.04
CA ASP A 110 3.52 13.66 -12.28
C ASP A 110 2.78 12.89 -11.20
N LEU A 111 1.83 13.57 -10.56
CA LEU A 111 1.08 13.07 -9.42
C LEU A 111 -0.38 12.79 -9.81
N GLN A 112 -0.86 11.62 -9.42
CA GLN A 112 -2.27 11.26 -9.54
C GLN A 112 -2.79 10.71 -8.22
N PHE A 113 -4.03 11.09 -7.88
CA PHE A 113 -4.74 10.53 -6.73
C PHE A 113 -5.84 9.59 -7.20
N TYR A 114 -5.79 8.36 -6.74
CA TYR A 114 -6.82 7.34 -6.96
C TYR A 114 -7.66 7.24 -5.71
N GLU A 115 -8.84 7.85 -5.76
CA GLU A 115 -9.77 7.89 -4.66
C GLU A 115 -10.52 6.57 -4.52
N VAL A 116 -10.68 6.09 -3.29
CA VAL A 116 -11.59 5.01 -2.95
C VAL A 116 -12.95 5.63 -2.63
N PRO A 117 -14.03 5.24 -3.34
CA PRO A 117 -15.36 5.78 -3.06
C PRO A 117 -15.77 5.52 -1.61
N LEU A 118 -16.08 6.59 -0.88
CA LEU A 118 -16.44 6.54 0.54
C LEU A 118 -17.91 6.19 0.80
N ASP A 119 -18.72 6.30 -0.22
CA ASP A 119 -20.15 6.00 -0.24
C ASP A 119 -20.46 4.52 -0.53
N SER A 120 -19.44 3.72 -0.83
CA SER A 120 -19.58 2.29 -1.03
C SER A 120 -20.00 1.58 0.26
N GLU A 121 -20.92 0.64 0.18
CA GLU A 121 -21.31 -0.23 1.32
C GLU A 121 -20.08 -1.02 1.86
N THR A 122 -19.07 -1.21 1.04
CA THR A 122 -17.78 -1.84 1.37
C THR A 122 -16.71 -0.80 1.58
N LYS A 123 -16.52 -0.37 2.83
CA LYS A 123 -15.37 0.47 3.19
C LYS A 123 -14.11 -0.38 3.19
N LEU A 124 -13.12 0.04 2.40
CA LEU A 124 -11.81 -0.60 2.43
C LEU A 124 -11.07 -0.19 3.71
N ILE A 125 -10.50 -1.19 4.38
CA ILE A 125 -9.66 -0.91 5.55
C ILE A 125 -8.37 -0.23 5.14
N GLY A 126 -7.96 0.74 5.93
CA GLY A 126 -6.69 1.40 5.72
C GLY A 126 -5.52 0.62 6.32
N PRO A 127 -4.30 0.96 5.89
CA PRO A 127 -3.08 0.29 6.33
C PRO A 127 -2.85 0.28 7.84
N THR A 128 -3.32 1.30 8.57
CA THR A 128 -3.20 1.33 10.04
C THR A 128 -4.04 0.23 10.69
N ALA A 129 -5.29 0.06 10.25
CA ALA A 129 -6.15 -1.00 10.78
C ALA A 129 -5.62 -2.40 10.42
N VAL A 130 -5.05 -2.54 9.23
CA VAL A 130 -4.38 -3.77 8.77
C VAL A 130 -3.22 -4.13 9.69
N ARG A 131 -2.36 -3.17 10.03
CA ARG A 131 -1.24 -3.38 10.96
C ARG A 131 -1.70 -3.75 12.35
N GLU A 132 -2.75 -3.12 12.85
CA GLU A 132 -3.33 -3.47 14.14
C GLU A 132 -3.96 -4.86 14.16
N ALA A 133 -4.63 -5.26 13.07
CA ALA A 133 -5.16 -6.62 12.93
C ALA A 133 -4.02 -7.65 12.94
N LEU A 134 -2.95 -7.40 12.20
CA LEU A 134 -1.77 -8.24 12.18
C LEU A 134 -1.11 -8.37 13.57
N ASP A 135 -0.93 -7.25 14.28
CA ASP A 135 -0.30 -7.26 15.62
C ASP A 135 -1.17 -7.94 16.70
N ARG A 136 -2.49 -7.99 16.51
CA ARG A 136 -3.42 -8.68 17.42
C ARG A 136 -3.58 -10.17 17.13
N ASP A 137 -3.15 -10.62 15.94
CA ASP A 137 -3.27 -12.03 15.57
C ASP A 137 -2.31 -12.90 16.42
N PRO A 138 -2.83 -13.93 17.11
CA PRO A 138 -2.02 -14.74 18.02
C PRO A 138 -0.97 -15.59 17.31
N GLU A 139 -1.25 -16.06 16.08
CA GLU A 139 -0.27 -16.83 15.29
C GLU A 139 0.87 -15.93 14.85
N PHE A 140 0.56 -14.70 14.40
CA PHE A 140 1.58 -13.72 14.05
C PHE A 140 2.40 -13.29 15.28
N ALA A 141 1.80 -13.12 16.45
CA ALA A 141 2.50 -12.80 17.69
C ALA A 141 3.52 -13.88 18.08
N GLN A 142 3.15 -15.16 17.92
CA GLN A 142 4.08 -16.28 18.10
C GLN A 142 5.22 -16.26 17.09
N LEU A 143 4.90 -16.07 15.82
CA LEU A 143 5.88 -15.97 14.74
C LEU A 143 6.86 -14.82 14.97
N LYS A 144 6.37 -13.66 15.38
CA LYS A 144 7.17 -12.46 15.70
C LYS A 144 8.20 -12.76 16.81
N THR A 145 7.80 -13.57 17.79
CA THR A 145 8.69 -14.02 18.86
C THR A 145 9.76 -15.00 18.34
N LEU A 146 9.37 -15.95 17.49
CA LEU A 146 10.29 -16.93 16.90
C LEU A 146 11.32 -16.27 15.97
N LEU A 147 10.90 -15.29 15.20
CA LEU A 147 11.74 -14.56 14.24
C LEU A 147 12.60 -13.46 14.90
N ARG A 148 12.48 -13.24 16.20
CA ARG A 148 13.26 -12.25 16.98
C ARG A 148 13.22 -10.84 16.40
N ASN A 149 12.06 -10.21 16.42
CA ASN A 149 11.79 -8.88 15.83
C ASN A 149 12.00 -8.83 14.32
N PRO A 150 11.14 -9.48 13.55
CA PRO A 150 11.19 -9.45 12.10
C PRO A 150 10.93 -8.02 11.58
N ARG A 151 11.49 -7.72 10.42
CA ARG A 151 11.13 -6.52 9.67
C ARG A 151 9.83 -6.80 8.93
N ILE A 152 8.83 -5.97 9.16
CA ILE A 152 7.55 -6.02 8.44
C ILE A 152 7.67 -5.10 7.22
N GLY A 153 7.41 -5.63 6.03
CA GLY A 153 7.45 -4.89 4.78
C GLY A 153 6.19 -4.06 4.51
N ASP A 154 6.02 -3.62 3.27
CA ASP A 154 4.93 -2.75 2.87
C ASP A 154 3.58 -3.50 2.83
N ASN A 155 2.51 -2.73 2.99
CA ASN A 155 1.16 -3.24 2.89
C ASN A 155 0.69 -3.09 1.44
N ILE A 156 0.68 -4.16 0.68
CA ILE A 156 0.32 -4.15 -0.74
C ILE A 156 -1.10 -4.70 -0.87
N LEU A 157 -2.04 -3.84 -1.28
CA LEU A 157 -3.44 -4.22 -1.46
C LEU A 157 -3.64 -4.88 -2.83
N TYR A 158 -4.30 -6.03 -2.83
CA TYR A 158 -4.79 -6.71 -4.02
C TYR A 158 -6.27 -7.02 -3.87
N ARG A 159 -6.97 -6.97 -5.01
CA ARG A 159 -8.30 -7.54 -5.09
C ARG A 159 -8.20 -8.94 -5.70
N VAL A 160 -8.56 -9.94 -4.91
CA VAL A 160 -8.53 -11.35 -5.31
C VAL A 160 -9.96 -11.90 -5.22
N GLY A 161 -10.61 -12.08 -6.38
CA GLY A 161 -12.03 -12.37 -6.42
C GLY A 161 -12.86 -11.24 -5.76
N ASP A 162 -13.67 -11.57 -4.78
CA ASP A 162 -14.49 -10.61 -4.02
C ASP A 162 -13.80 -10.10 -2.74
N HIS A 163 -12.53 -10.46 -2.53
CA HIS A 163 -11.77 -10.09 -1.35
C HIS A 163 -10.75 -8.99 -1.63
N ASP A 164 -10.78 -7.94 -0.81
CA ASP A 164 -9.72 -6.93 -0.76
C ASP A 164 -8.75 -7.33 0.36
N VAL A 165 -7.53 -7.73 -0.04
CA VAL A 165 -6.54 -8.35 0.86
C VAL A 165 -5.21 -7.64 0.75
N TYR A 166 -4.66 -7.29 1.90
CA TYR A 166 -3.30 -6.79 2.00
C TYR A 166 -2.32 -7.93 2.16
N PHE A 167 -1.36 -8.02 1.25
CA PHE A 167 -0.20 -8.90 1.41
C PHE A 167 0.97 -8.13 2.01
N ILE A 168 1.51 -8.67 3.10
CA ILE A 168 2.55 -8.03 3.88
C ILE A 168 3.71 -9.00 4.01
N PRO A 169 4.84 -8.76 3.35
CA PRO A 169 6.03 -9.59 3.50
C PRO A 169 6.66 -9.36 4.88
N VAL A 170 7.06 -10.43 5.53
CA VAL A 170 7.70 -10.43 6.84
C VAL A 170 9.11 -11.02 6.70
N TYR A 171 10.11 -10.21 6.97
CA TYR A 171 11.51 -10.57 6.79
C TYR A 171 12.17 -10.96 8.10
N THR A 172 12.97 -12.03 8.08
CA THR A 172 13.80 -12.41 9.22
C THR A 172 14.91 -11.39 9.42
N ALA A 173 15.22 -11.07 10.67
CA ALA A 173 16.41 -10.29 10.98
C ALA A 173 17.65 -11.16 10.67
N GLY A 174 18.46 -10.72 9.72
CA GLY A 174 19.73 -11.39 9.40
C GLY A 174 20.69 -11.29 10.59
N ALA A 175 21.21 -12.40 11.05
CA ALA A 175 22.25 -12.41 12.07
C ALA A 175 23.60 -11.99 11.45
N GLY A 176 24.31 -11.05 12.07
CA GLY A 176 25.68 -10.72 11.69
C GLY A 176 25.88 -10.00 10.35
N GLY A 177 24.93 -9.15 9.93
CA GLY A 177 25.03 -8.37 8.68
C GLY A 177 24.60 -9.15 7.42
N VAL A 178 23.97 -10.30 7.59
CA VAL A 178 23.36 -11.06 6.49
C VAL A 178 22.09 -10.35 6.03
N VAL A 179 21.85 -10.36 4.73
CA VAL A 179 20.64 -9.82 4.09
C VAL A 179 19.40 -10.42 4.73
N ALA A 180 18.41 -9.59 5.06
CA ALA A 180 17.11 -10.05 5.54
C ALA A 180 16.48 -10.99 4.49
N GLN A 181 16.01 -12.15 4.94
CA GLN A 181 15.33 -13.12 4.07
C GLN A 181 13.84 -13.04 4.31
N LEU A 182 13.06 -13.29 3.25
CA LEU A 182 11.63 -13.45 3.39
C LEU A 182 11.36 -14.66 4.30
N GLY A 183 10.72 -14.41 5.46
CA GLY A 183 10.37 -15.44 6.42
C GLY A 183 8.96 -15.99 6.24
N THR A 184 8.01 -15.09 5.93
CA THR A 184 6.61 -15.42 5.68
C THR A 184 5.93 -14.26 4.98
N ILE A 185 4.73 -14.50 4.46
CA ILE A 185 3.82 -13.48 3.96
C ILE A 185 2.56 -13.55 4.81
N ALA A 186 2.06 -12.38 5.21
CA ALA A 186 0.76 -12.26 5.85
C ALA A 186 -0.27 -11.75 4.84
N ALA A 187 -1.42 -12.40 4.76
CA ALA A 187 -2.61 -11.94 4.05
C ALA A 187 -3.60 -11.41 5.08
N VAL A 188 -3.97 -10.13 5.01
CA VAL A 188 -4.88 -9.48 5.96
C VAL A 188 -6.04 -8.87 5.22
N GLY A 189 -7.26 -9.25 5.58
CA GLY A 189 -8.48 -8.74 4.98
C GLY A 189 -9.65 -8.76 5.94
N ALA A 190 -10.73 -8.06 5.57
CA ALA A 190 -11.99 -8.07 6.30
C ALA A 190 -12.91 -9.19 5.80
N ALA A 191 -13.64 -9.80 6.72
CA ALA A 191 -14.80 -10.61 6.37
C ALA A 191 -16.06 -9.73 6.23
N PHE A 192 -17.12 -10.30 5.69
CA PHE A 192 -18.40 -9.61 5.48
C PHE A 192 -19.04 -9.02 6.75
N ASN A 193 -18.68 -9.52 7.94
CA ASN A 193 -19.13 -8.99 9.23
C ASN A 193 -18.25 -7.84 9.77
N GLY A 194 -17.21 -7.44 9.03
CA GLY A 194 -16.26 -6.40 9.43
C GLY A 194 -15.16 -6.88 10.38
N GLU A 195 -15.08 -8.17 10.71
CA GLU A 195 -13.94 -8.74 11.42
C GLU A 195 -12.76 -8.95 10.47
N TYR A 196 -11.56 -8.79 11.00
CA TYR A 196 -10.32 -8.95 10.25
C TYR A 196 -9.70 -10.30 10.52
N PHE A 197 -9.22 -10.94 9.48
CA PHE A 197 -8.53 -12.21 9.53
C PHE A 197 -7.14 -12.11 8.94
N VAL A 198 -6.22 -12.87 9.53
CA VAL A 198 -4.82 -12.95 9.12
C VAL A 198 -4.50 -14.37 8.70
N GLY A 199 -4.09 -14.56 7.46
CA GLY A 199 -3.53 -15.81 6.97
C GLY A 199 -2.00 -15.68 6.89
N LEU A 200 -1.26 -16.70 7.26
CA LEU A 200 0.21 -16.75 7.18
C LEU A 200 0.64 -17.88 6.27
N GLY A 201 1.61 -17.62 5.38
CA GLY A 201 2.13 -18.61 4.45
C GLY A 201 3.54 -18.28 3.98
N ALA A 202 4.23 -19.25 3.39
CA ALA A 202 5.53 -19.04 2.77
C ALA A 202 5.40 -18.35 1.40
N THR A 203 4.24 -18.48 0.76
CA THR A 203 3.88 -17.81 -0.49
C THR A 203 2.61 -16.98 -0.32
N GLN A 204 2.28 -16.15 -1.31
CA GLN A 204 1.05 -15.37 -1.33
C GLN A 204 -0.18 -16.27 -1.37
N GLU A 205 -0.14 -17.34 -2.17
CA GLU A 205 -1.20 -18.33 -2.31
C GLU A 205 -1.49 -19.01 -0.96
N GLU A 206 -0.46 -19.53 -0.30
CA GLU A 206 -0.60 -20.16 1.01
C GLU A 206 -1.19 -19.19 2.06
N ALA A 207 -0.69 -17.96 2.09
CA ALA A 207 -1.20 -16.93 3.01
C ALA A 207 -2.68 -16.63 2.74
N PHE A 208 -3.06 -16.51 1.46
CA PHE A 208 -4.45 -16.27 1.06
C PHE A 208 -5.35 -17.45 1.37
N GLU A 209 -4.93 -18.68 1.12
CA GLU A 209 -5.68 -19.88 1.51
C GLU A 209 -5.94 -19.96 3.01
N GLN A 210 -4.94 -19.62 3.85
CA GLN A 210 -5.13 -19.58 5.29
C GLN A 210 -6.10 -18.49 5.73
N TYR A 211 -6.04 -17.32 5.09
CA TYR A 211 -7.01 -16.24 5.26
C TYR A 211 -8.43 -16.74 4.92
N LEU A 212 -8.62 -17.34 3.73
CA LEU A 212 -9.92 -17.87 3.29
C LEU A 212 -10.48 -18.94 4.23
N LYS A 213 -9.66 -19.84 4.75
CA LYS A 213 -10.07 -20.85 5.75
C LYS A 213 -10.64 -20.20 7.01
N LYS A 214 -10.01 -19.11 7.49
CA LYS A 214 -10.49 -18.38 8.65
C LYS A 214 -11.80 -17.64 8.36
N VAL A 215 -11.92 -17.00 7.20
CA VAL A 215 -13.15 -16.33 6.75
C VAL A 215 -14.29 -17.33 6.56
N SER A 216 -14.05 -18.46 5.89
CA SER A 216 -15.06 -19.50 5.64
C SER A 216 -15.46 -20.24 6.93
N GLY A 217 -14.57 -20.39 7.89
CA GLY A 217 -14.88 -20.94 9.21
C GLY A 217 -15.94 -20.12 9.96
N VAL A 218 -16.00 -18.82 9.73
CA VAL A 218 -17.07 -17.94 10.24
C VAL A 218 -18.32 -18.01 9.37
N ALA A 219 -18.17 -18.17 8.04
CA ALA A 219 -19.28 -18.28 7.10
C ALA A 219 -20.00 -19.65 7.17
N SER A 220 -19.33 -20.70 7.63
CA SER A 220 -19.94 -22.03 7.79
C SER A 220 -20.95 -22.11 8.96
N THR A 221 -21.15 -21.01 9.70
CA THR A 221 -22.38 -20.80 10.49
C THR A 221 -23.52 -20.19 9.66
N THR A 222 -23.31 -19.83 8.38
CA THR A 222 -24.36 -19.31 7.49
C THR A 222 -24.00 -19.60 6.02
N THR A 223 -24.51 -20.75 5.52
CA THR A 223 -24.75 -21.10 4.10
C THR A 223 -23.57 -21.27 3.11
N THR A 224 -23.58 -22.42 2.46
CA THR A 224 -22.78 -23.06 1.40
C THR A 224 -22.27 -22.18 0.25
N ALA A 225 -21.06 -22.54 -0.17
CA ALA A 225 -20.21 -21.98 -1.22
C ALA A 225 -20.58 -22.44 -2.64
N ASP A 226 -20.12 -21.63 -3.62
CA ASP A 226 -19.80 -22.10 -4.97
C ASP A 226 -18.34 -21.70 -5.31
N ASP A 227 -17.63 -22.69 -5.87
CA ASP A 227 -16.24 -22.60 -6.31
C ASP A 227 -16.15 -21.94 -7.70
N ASP A 228 -15.30 -20.91 -7.83
CA ASP A 228 -14.69 -20.59 -9.13
C ASP A 228 -13.36 -19.86 -8.90
N TYR A 229 -12.28 -20.60 -9.19
CA TYR A 229 -10.91 -20.05 -9.22
C TYR A 229 -10.65 -19.38 -10.57
N VAL A 230 -10.27 -18.11 -10.55
CA VAL A 230 -9.71 -17.42 -11.72
C VAL A 230 -8.20 -17.34 -11.57
N GLU A 231 -7.48 -17.98 -12.51
CA GLU A 231 -6.03 -17.89 -12.67
C GLU A 231 -5.59 -16.44 -12.89
N LEU A 232 -4.57 -16.03 -12.14
CA LEU A 232 -3.85 -14.79 -12.33
C LEU A 232 -2.67 -15.01 -13.28
N LEU A 233 -2.72 -14.39 -14.46
CA LEU A 233 -1.56 -14.06 -15.30
C LEU A 233 -1.19 -12.61 -15.07
#